data_69ef9292488d5c9dfc1c56745666c9ee
#
_entry.id   69ef9292488d5c9dfc1c56745666c9ee
#
_cell.length_a   1.000
_cell.length_b   1.000
_cell.length_c   1.000
_cell.angle_alpha   90.00
_cell.angle_beta   90.00
_cell.angle_gamma   90.00
#
_symmetry.space_group_name_H-M   'P 1'
#
loop_
_entity.id
_entity.type
_entity.pdbx_description
1 polymer ?
#
loop_
_entity_poly.entity_id
_entity_poly.type
_entity_poly.pdbx_seq_one_letter_code
_entity_poly.pdbx_strand_id
1 'polypeptide(L)'
;MTMDNQMLQEPRRDIKLTNAQIAWRAAQDIADGAYVNLGIGFPEMVARFQPPGRQAIFHTENGILDFGEAPPEGEEDWDLINAGKKAVTLKPGAAFFHHADSFAMVRGGHLDVAILGAYQVAQNGDLANWRVGSKGVPAVGGAMDLVHGAKQVFVITEHVTKDGKPKLVDACTFPLTGVGCITRVYTSHAVIDIKEGHFVVREKLADVTMQDLQAITGAPLHIDGPVMDLVVPELQGNSNG
;
A
#
# COMPACT_ATOMS: atom_id res chain seq x y z
N MET A 1 -51.40 -10.71 -7.07
CA MET A 1 -50.35 -9.84 -7.63
C MET A 1 -49.56 -9.27 -6.48
N THR A 2 -48.57 -9.99 -6.06
CA THR A 2 -47.62 -9.57 -5.03
C THR A 2 -46.39 -9.01 -5.75
N MET A 3 -46.22 -7.69 -5.72
CA MET A 3 -45.01 -7.03 -6.17
C MET A 3 -43.93 -7.31 -5.13
N ASP A 4 -42.96 -8.12 -5.53
CA ASP A 4 -41.70 -8.30 -4.82
C ASP A 4 -40.97 -6.96 -4.82
N ASN A 5 -41.00 -6.30 -3.68
CA ASN A 5 -40.24 -5.10 -3.41
C ASN A 5 -38.83 -5.54 -3.05
N GLN A 6 -38.00 -5.90 -4.06
CA GLN A 6 -36.57 -5.98 -3.89
C GLN A 6 -36.07 -4.56 -3.61
N MET A 7 -36.05 -4.21 -2.33
CA MET A 7 -35.28 -3.05 -1.87
C MET A 7 -33.83 -3.27 -2.34
N LEU A 8 -33.41 -2.51 -3.31
CA LEU A 8 -32.02 -2.34 -3.68
C LEU A 8 -31.30 -1.89 -2.41
N GLN A 9 -30.69 -2.81 -1.68
CA GLN A 9 -29.83 -2.46 -0.57
C GLN A 9 -28.68 -1.65 -1.15
N GLU A 10 -28.51 -0.43 -0.66
CA GLU A 10 -27.32 0.35 -0.99
C GLU A 10 -26.07 -0.47 -0.66
N PRO A 11 -25.02 -0.42 -1.49
CA PRO A 11 -23.79 -1.16 -1.24
C PRO A 11 -23.26 -0.80 0.15
N ARG A 12 -22.90 -1.81 0.94
CA ARG A 12 -22.41 -1.66 2.33
C ARG A 12 -21.04 -0.99 2.35
N ARG A 13 -21.00 0.32 2.10
CA ARG A 13 -19.79 1.15 2.07
C ARG A 13 -19.24 1.46 3.45
N ASP A 14 -20.04 1.26 4.50
CA ASP A 14 -19.69 1.65 5.87
C ASP A 14 -18.81 0.61 6.58
N ILE A 15 -18.78 -0.63 6.08
CA ILE A 15 -17.93 -1.69 6.61
C ILE A 15 -16.60 -1.66 5.88
N LYS A 16 -15.58 -1.09 6.53
CA LYS A 16 -14.25 -0.98 5.95
C LYS A 16 -13.16 -1.07 7.01
N LEU A 17 -11.98 -1.53 6.59
CA LEU A 17 -10.79 -1.51 7.43
C LEU A 17 -10.30 -0.08 7.68
N THR A 18 -9.74 0.13 8.87
CA THR A 18 -8.94 1.32 9.18
C THR A 18 -7.58 1.26 8.48
N ASN A 19 -6.91 2.40 8.37
CA ASN A 19 -5.54 2.45 7.83
C ASN A 19 -4.58 1.53 8.59
N ALA A 20 -4.70 1.44 9.91
CA ALA A 20 -3.89 0.55 10.74
C ALA A 20 -4.11 -0.93 10.37
N GLN A 21 -5.36 -1.33 10.14
CA GLN A 21 -5.70 -2.70 9.74
C GLN A 21 -5.23 -3.05 8.33
N ILE A 22 -5.31 -2.11 7.38
CA ILE A 22 -4.76 -2.30 6.03
C ILE A 22 -3.24 -2.48 6.11
N ALA A 23 -2.54 -1.62 6.86
CA ALA A 23 -1.10 -1.70 7.06
C ALA A 23 -0.69 -3.00 7.75
N TRP A 24 -1.45 -3.42 8.78
CA TRP A 24 -1.25 -4.70 9.45
C TRP A 24 -1.35 -5.87 8.46
N ARG A 25 -2.41 -5.88 7.63
CA ARG A 25 -2.59 -6.96 6.64
C ARG A 25 -1.46 -7.01 5.62
N ALA A 26 -1.02 -5.85 5.12
CA ALA A 26 0.10 -5.77 4.19
C ALA A 26 1.41 -6.29 4.81
N ALA A 27 1.66 -6.01 6.10
CA ALA A 27 2.83 -6.49 6.82
C ALA A 27 2.90 -8.02 6.90
N GLN A 28 1.74 -8.71 6.91
CA GLN A 28 1.70 -10.18 7.00
C GLN A 28 2.26 -10.87 5.75
N ASP A 29 2.31 -10.20 4.62
CA ASP A 29 2.83 -10.74 3.35
C ASP A 29 4.31 -10.42 3.12
N ILE A 30 4.95 -9.69 4.04
CA ILE A 30 6.40 -9.44 3.99
C ILE A 30 7.14 -10.67 4.52
N ALA A 31 8.04 -11.20 3.70
CA ALA A 31 8.86 -12.34 4.10
C ALA A 31 9.90 -11.95 5.16
N ASP A 32 10.32 -12.92 5.96
CA ASP A 32 11.45 -12.74 6.89
C ASP A 32 12.73 -12.43 6.12
N GLY A 33 13.51 -11.46 6.60
CA GLY A 33 14.74 -10.99 5.96
C GLY A 33 14.55 -10.18 4.67
N ALA A 34 13.30 -9.87 4.26
CA ALA A 34 13.05 -9.10 3.05
C ALA A 34 13.55 -7.65 3.17
N TYR A 35 14.15 -7.15 2.11
CA TYR A 35 14.52 -5.73 1.97
C TYR A 35 13.30 -4.93 1.49
N VAL A 36 12.82 -4.01 2.31
CA VAL A 36 11.54 -3.31 2.10
C VAL A 36 11.73 -1.80 2.09
N ASN A 37 11.24 -1.15 1.06
CA ASN A 37 11.07 0.30 1.05
C ASN A 37 9.61 0.67 1.30
N LEU A 38 9.40 1.65 2.18
CA LEU A 38 8.07 2.17 2.51
C LEU A 38 7.93 3.60 1.98
N GLY A 39 6.92 3.83 1.17
CA GLY A 39 6.54 5.17 0.72
C GLY A 39 6.11 6.04 1.90
N ILE A 40 6.22 7.35 1.73
CA ILE A 40 5.94 8.35 2.75
C ILE A 40 4.46 8.32 3.16
N GLY A 41 4.19 8.50 4.45
CA GLY A 41 2.85 8.63 5.01
C GLY A 41 2.19 7.29 5.34
N PHE A 42 1.07 6.95 4.70
CA PHE A 42 0.32 5.73 5.02
C PHE A 42 1.18 4.44 4.97
N PRO A 43 2.02 4.20 3.96
CA PRO A 43 2.88 3.01 3.90
C PRO A 43 3.84 2.84 5.08
N GLU A 44 4.30 3.92 5.71
CA GLU A 44 5.21 3.84 6.86
C GLU A 44 4.62 3.09 8.06
N MET A 45 3.26 3.06 8.16
CA MET A 45 2.59 2.33 9.24
C MET A 45 2.87 0.82 9.20
N VAL A 46 3.22 0.27 8.04
CA VAL A 46 3.49 -1.16 7.86
C VAL A 46 4.65 -1.63 8.74
N ALA A 47 5.64 -0.78 8.98
CA ALA A 47 6.78 -1.09 9.84
C ALA A 47 6.39 -1.50 11.28
N ARG A 48 5.25 -0.98 11.77
CA ARG A 48 4.76 -1.24 13.14
C ARG A 48 4.15 -2.62 13.34
N PHE A 49 3.84 -3.34 12.25
CA PHE A 49 2.99 -4.54 12.28
C PHE A 49 3.70 -5.80 11.79
N GLN A 50 5.02 -5.86 11.94
CA GLN A 50 5.75 -7.07 11.57
C GLN A 50 5.29 -8.27 12.40
N PRO A 51 5.06 -9.43 11.75
CA PRO A 51 4.70 -10.64 12.48
C PRO A 51 5.78 -11.03 13.48
N PRO A 52 5.41 -11.56 14.67
CA PRO A 52 6.38 -12.08 15.63
C PRO A 52 7.33 -13.10 14.98
N GLY A 53 8.62 -12.95 15.22
CA GLY A 53 9.66 -13.84 14.67
C GLY A 53 10.03 -13.58 13.22
N ARG A 54 9.48 -12.56 12.57
CA ARG A 54 9.92 -12.07 11.27
C ARG A 54 10.53 -10.68 11.40
N GLN A 55 11.59 -10.42 10.67
CA GLN A 55 12.26 -9.13 10.63
C GLN A 55 12.47 -8.73 9.17
N ALA A 56 11.77 -7.70 8.71
CA ALA A 56 12.11 -7.02 7.48
C ALA A 56 13.26 -6.04 7.71
N ILE A 57 14.07 -5.86 6.69
CA ILE A 57 15.18 -4.90 6.65
C ILE A 57 14.67 -3.67 5.92
N PHE A 58 14.35 -2.63 6.66
CA PHE A 58 13.79 -1.42 6.07
C PHE A 58 14.88 -0.54 5.47
N HIS A 59 14.65 -0.10 4.24
CA HIS A 59 15.47 0.78 3.46
C HIS A 59 14.81 2.15 3.33
N THR A 60 15.58 3.22 3.50
CA THR A 60 15.14 4.56 3.13
C THR A 60 15.95 5.08 1.95
N GLU A 61 15.31 5.80 1.03
CA GLU A 61 15.96 6.33 -0.16
C GLU A 61 17.02 7.40 0.14
N ASN A 62 16.95 8.06 1.31
CA ASN A 62 17.97 9.04 1.74
C ASN A 62 19.24 8.39 2.30
N GLY A 63 19.29 7.06 2.51
CA GLY A 63 20.53 6.35 2.76
C GLY A 63 20.66 5.67 4.11
N ILE A 64 19.59 5.09 4.64
CA ILE A 64 19.64 4.25 5.84
C ILE A 64 19.09 2.87 5.53
N LEU A 65 19.76 1.84 5.98
CA LEU A 65 19.32 0.45 5.96
C LEU A 65 19.15 -0.06 7.39
N ASP A 66 18.08 -0.80 7.63
CA ASP A 66 17.71 -1.43 8.90
C ASP A 66 17.49 -0.43 10.04
N PHE A 67 16.71 0.60 9.77
CA PHE A 67 16.24 1.51 10.81
C PHE A 67 15.13 0.88 11.66
N GLY A 68 14.98 1.36 12.90
CA GLY A 68 13.98 0.94 13.87
C GLY A 68 12.75 1.86 13.91
N GLU A 69 12.03 1.76 15.00
CA GLU A 69 10.86 2.59 15.28
C GLU A 69 11.26 4.06 15.54
N ALA A 70 10.25 4.94 15.59
CA ALA A 70 10.45 6.30 16.03
C ALA A 70 10.95 6.30 17.51
N PRO A 71 11.89 7.17 17.88
CA PRO A 71 12.30 7.34 19.27
C PRO A 71 11.13 7.87 20.12
N PRO A 72 11.21 7.75 21.47
CA PRO A 72 10.27 8.42 22.37
C PRO A 72 10.22 9.92 22.11
N GLU A 73 9.08 10.56 22.38
CA GLU A 73 8.90 12.00 22.24
C GLU A 73 9.93 12.76 23.10
N GLY A 74 10.67 13.67 22.48
CA GLY A 74 11.73 14.48 23.12
C GLY A 74 13.13 13.82 23.09
N GLU A 75 13.25 12.61 22.53
CA GLU A 75 14.53 11.92 22.34
C GLU A 75 14.94 11.83 20.85
N GLU A 76 14.29 12.64 20.00
CA GLU A 76 14.54 12.61 18.57
C GLU A 76 15.93 13.16 18.23
N ASP A 77 16.69 12.39 17.45
CA ASP A 77 17.87 12.86 16.74
C ASP A 77 17.44 13.32 15.34
N TRP A 78 17.42 14.63 15.13
CA TRP A 78 16.98 15.21 13.85
C TRP A 78 18.02 15.09 12.73
N ASP A 79 19.24 14.63 13.01
CA ASP A 79 20.20 14.20 12.01
C ASP A 79 19.94 12.76 11.56
N LEU A 80 19.09 12.02 12.28
CA LEU A 80 18.71 10.64 12.00
C LEU A 80 17.24 10.54 11.59
N ILE A 81 16.97 10.84 10.34
CA ILE A 81 15.60 10.86 9.79
C ILE A 81 15.45 9.95 8.57
N ASN A 82 14.25 9.39 8.40
CA ASN A 82 13.89 8.68 7.18
C ASN A 82 13.59 9.64 6.01
N ALA A 83 13.29 9.11 4.82
CA ALA A 83 12.93 9.89 3.64
C ALA A 83 11.64 10.71 3.83
N GLY A 84 10.75 10.31 4.74
CA GLY A 84 9.55 11.04 5.17
C GLY A 84 9.82 12.16 6.18
N LYS A 85 11.09 12.43 6.50
CA LYS A 85 11.53 13.45 7.50
C LYS A 85 11.03 13.14 8.92
N LYS A 86 10.86 11.88 9.26
CA LYS A 86 10.53 11.42 10.61
C LYS A 86 11.78 10.86 11.26
N ALA A 87 12.00 11.21 12.53
CA ALA A 87 13.08 10.64 13.33
C ALA A 87 12.91 9.13 13.45
N VAL A 88 14.01 8.40 13.34
CA VAL A 88 14.07 6.96 13.46
C VAL A 88 15.19 6.54 14.42
N THR A 89 15.09 5.32 14.95
CA THR A 89 16.20 4.67 15.66
C THR A 89 16.97 3.75 14.71
N LEU A 90 18.12 3.28 15.12
CA LEU A 90 18.91 2.29 14.38
C LEU A 90 18.84 0.95 15.09
N LYS A 91 18.68 -0.12 14.30
CA LYS A 91 18.85 -1.47 14.81
C LYS A 91 20.32 -1.88 14.79
N PRO A 92 20.75 -2.86 15.62
CA PRO A 92 22.11 -3.40 15.53
C PRO A 92 22.38 -3.96 14.12
N GLY A 93 23.41 -3.44 13.45
CA GLY A 93 23.75 -3.80 12.08
C GLY A 93 23.23 -2.80 11.02
N ALA A 94 22.52 -1.76 11.44
CA ALA A 94 22.09 -0.70 10.54
C ALA A 94 23.29 -0.06 9.81
N ALA A 95 23.07 0.38 8.57
CA ALA A 95 24.12 0.97 7.76
C ALA A 95 23.67 2.29 7.12
N PHE A 96 24.64 3.20 6.99
CA PHE A 96 24.47 4.44 6.23
C PHE A 96 25.20 4.34 4.90
N PHE A 97 24.62 4.92 3.86
CA PHE A 97 25.22 4.98 2.54
C PHE A 97 24.79 6.26 1.81
N HIS A 98 25.50 6.59 0.77
CA HIS A 98 25.20 7.77 -0.02
C HIS A 98 23.86 7.60 -0.76
N HIS A 99 23.12 8.71 -0.92
CA HIS A 99 21.83 8.70 -1.63
C HIS A 99 21.91 8.09 -3.04
N ALA A 100 23.02 8.28 -3.77
CA ALA A 100 23.21 7.65 -5.07
C ALA A 100 23.33 6.12 -4.98
N ASP A 101 23.96 5.59 -3.92
CA ASP A 101 24.08 4.15 -3.69
C ASP A 101 22.71 3.57 -3.33
N SER A 102 21.87 4.32 -2.59
CA SER A 102 20.49 3.96 -2.33
C SER A 102 19.72 3.68 -3.61
N PHE A 103 19.75 4.59 -4.59
CA PHE A 103 19.09 4.39 -5.87
C PHE A 103 19.79 3.36 -6.75
N ALA A 104 21.10 3.14 -6.61
CA ALA A 104 21.79 2.04 -7.26
C ALA A 104 21.28 0.68 -6.74
N MET A 105 21.05 0.54 -5.43
CA MET A 105 20.41 -0.65 -4.84
C MET A 105 19.01 -0.88 -5.38
N VAL A 106 18.19 0.18 -5.44
CA VAL A 106 16.82 0.11 -5.99
C VAL A 106 16.85 -0.37 -7.44
N ARG A 107 17.59 0.33 -8.31
CA ARG A 107 17.70 0.02 -9.75
C ARG A 107 18.38 -1.32 -10.03
N GLY A 108 19.24 -1.77 -9.13
CA GLY A 108 19.90 -3.07 -9.17
C GLY A 108 19.00 -4.25 -8.78
N GLY A 109 17.73 -4.01 -8.41
CA GLY A 109 16.80 -5.08 -8.02
C GLY A 109 17.07 -5.67 -6.64
N HIS A 110 17.71 -4.92 -5.76
CA HIS A 110 18.05 -5.40 -4.41
C HIS A 110 16.93 -5.21 -3.38
N LEU A 111 15.83 -4.53 -3.74
CA LEU A 111 14.64 -4.46 -2.91
C LEU A 111 13.69 -5.61 -3.25
N ASP A 112 13.25 -6.34 -2.23
CA ASP A 112 12.25 -7.40 -2.38
C ASP A 112 10.85 -6.83 -2.53
N VAL A 113 10.53 -5.79 -1.75
CA VAL A 113 9.21 -5.17 -1.75
C VAL A 113 9.32 -3.65 -1.66
N ALA A 114 8.57 -2.94 -2.51
CA ALA A 114 8.24 -1.53 -2.29
C ALA A 114 6.74 -1.41 -1.96
N ILE A 115 6.39 -0.67 -0.91
CA ILE A 115 5.00 -0.45 -0.51
C ILE A 115 4.66 1.04 -0.66
N LEU A 116 3.69 1.36 -1.49
CA LEU A 116 3.35 2.73 -1.86
C LEU A 116 1.86 3.02 -1.64
N GLY A 117 1.54 4.29 -1.45
CA GLY A 117 0.17 4.78 -1.55
C GLY A 117 -0.24 5.02 -3.01
N ALA A 118 -1.55 5.08 -3.29
CA ALA A 118 -2.06 5.35 -4.63
C ALA A 118 -3.22 6.33 -4.65
N TYR A 119 -3.30 7.12 -5.72
CA TYR A 119 -4.53 7.80 -6.13
C TYR A 119 -5.37 6.91 -7.02
N GLN A 120 -4.73 6.20 -7.97
CA GLN A 120 -5.37 5.19 -8.83
C GLN A 120 -4.40 4.05 -9.11
N VAL A 121 -4.96 2.84 -9.23
CA VAL A 121 -4.29 1.65 -9.75
C VAL A 121 -5.16 1.09 -10.86
N ALA A 122 -4.59 0.85 -12.04
CA ALA A 122 -5.30 0.22 -13.14
C ALA A 122 -5.16 -1.30 -13.09
N GLN A 123 -6.11 -2.01 -13.71
CA GLN A 123 -6.13 -3.49 -13.72
C GLN A 123 -4.88 -4.10 -14.40
N ASN A 124 -4.24 -3.38 -15.31
CA ASN A 124 -2.99 -3.79 -15.95
C ASN A 124 -1.74 -3.54 -15.08
N GLY A 125 -1.90 -3.03 -13.85
CA GLY A 125 -0.80 -2.74 -12.93
C GLY A 125 -0.18 -1.35 -13.07
N ASP A 126 -0.77 -0.44 -13.83
CA ASP A 126 -0.33 0.94 -13.87
C ASP A 126 -0.62 1.64 -12.54
N LEU A 127 0.30 2.50 -12.11
CA LEU A 127 0.20 3.29 -10.88
C LEU A 127 0.17 4.77 -11.18
N ALA A 128 -0.75 5.49 -10.53
CA ALA A 128 -0.76 6.94 -10.44
C ALA A 128 -0.81 7.36 -8.96
N ASN A 129 0.28 7.96 -8.45
CA ASN A 129 0.38 8.31 -7.02
C ASN A 129 1.04 9.65 -6.71
N TRP A 130 1.43 10.45 -7.71
CA TRP A 130 2.21 11.67 -7.46
C TRP A 130 1.48 12.97 -7.78
N ARG A 131 0.44 12.93 -8.59
CA ARG A 131 -0.30 14.13 -9.01
C ARG A 131 -1.78 13.88 -9.23
N VAL A 132 -2.62 14.76 -8.66
CA VAL A 132 -4.05 14.84 -8.92
C VAL A 132 -4.38 16.22 -9.43
N GLY A 133 -4.92 16.32 -10.65
CA GLY A 133 -5.27 17.58 -11.27
C GLY A 133 -4.07 18.48 -11.58
N SER A 134 -4.28 19.81 -11.63
CA SER A 134 -3.27 20.81 -12.02
C SER A 134 -2.76 21.69 -10.85
N LYS A 135 -3.24 21.47 -9.63
CA LYS A 135 -2.89 22.29 -8.46
C LYS A 135 -1.62 21.79 -7.77
N GLY A 136 -0.78 22.72 -7.33
CA GLY A 136 0.44 22.46 -6.56
C GLY A 136 1.66 22.18 -7.43
N VAL A 137 2.82 22.08 -6.77
CA VAL A 137 4.07 21.64 -7.40
C VAL A 137 4.18 20.12 -7.17
N PRO A 138 3.93 19.32 -8.19
CA PRO A 138 4.01 17.88 -8.04
C PRO A 138 5.47 17.45 -7.94
N ALA A 139 5.77 16.53 -7.02
CA ALA A 139 7.06 15.90 -6.92
C ALA A 139 6.86 14.37 -6.96
N VAL A 140 7.41 13.72 -7.97
CA VAL A 140 7.34 12.25 -8.08
C VAL A 140 8.30 11.57 -7.11
N GLY A 141 9.35 12.28 -6.66
CA GLY A 141 10.39 11.74 -5.78
C GLY A 141 11.04 10.48 -6.38
N GLY A 142 11.38 9.53 -5.53
CA GLY A 142 11.94 8.25 -5.92
C GLY A 142 10.93 7.19 -6.37
N ALA A 143 9.64 7.51 -6.42
CA ALA A 143 8.59 6.52 -6.66
C ALA A 143 8.74 5.79 -8.00
N MET A 144 9.18 6.49 -9.05
CA MET A 144 9.42 5.86 -10.37
C MET A 144 10.53 4.82 -10.33
N ASP A 145 11.61 5.07 -9.60
CA ASP A 145 12.69 4.10 -9.43
C ASP A 145 12.24 2.91 -8.58
N LEU A 146 11.50 3.18 -7.48
CA LEU A 146 11.00 2.14 -6.59
C LEU A 146 10.09 1.15 -7.31
N VAL A 147 9.15 1.63 -8.14
CA VAL A 147 8.19 0.75 -8.82
C VAL A 147 8.80 -0.07 -9.96
N HIS A 148 9.96 0.33 -10.47
CA HIS A 148 10.67 -0.42 -11.52
C HIS A 148 11.81 -1.28 -10.97
N GLY A 149 12.36 -0.91 -9.81
CA GLY A 149 13.52 -1.59 -9.23
C GLY A 149 13.17 -2.66 -8.20
N ALA A 150 12.04 -2.55 -7.49
CA ALA A 150 11.64 -3.57 -6.53
C ALA A 150 11.10 -4.84 -7.23
N LYS A 151 11.37 -6.02 -6.65
CA LYS A 151 10.87 -7.30 -7.19
C LYS A 151 9.35 -7.43 -7.09
N GLN A 152 8.76 -6.83 -6.06
CA GLN A 152 7.31 -6.74 -5.86
C GLN A 152 6.94 -5.32 -5.46
N VAL A 153 5.83 -4.83 -5.99
CA VAL A 153 5.28 -3.52 -5.60
C VAL A 153 3.88 -3.72 -5.06
N PHE A 154 3.73 -3.41 -3.78
CA PHE A 154 2.45 -3.42 -3.09
C PHE A 154 1.89 -2.00 -3.00
N VAL A 155 0.59 -1.88 -3.17
CA VAL A 155 -0.13 -0.64 -2.89
C VAL A 155 -1.00 -0.83 -1.66
N ILE A 156 -0.96 0.14 -0.74
CA ILE A 156 -1.95 0.24 0.34
C ILE A 156 -2.76 1.52 0.16
N THR A 157 -4.09 1.42 0.16
CA THR A 157 -4.97 2.56 -0.10
C THR A 157 -6.41 2.30 0.38
N GLU A 158 -7.21 3.35 0.53
CA GLU A 158 -8.66 3.22 0.58
C GLU A 158 -9.17 2.68 -0.77
N HIS A 159 -10.25 1.88 -0.77
CA HIS A 159 -10.82 1.33 -2.00
C HIS A 159 -11.47 2.41 -2.90
N VAL A 160 -12.08 3.38 -2.24
CA VAL A 160 -12.71 4.54 -2.89
C VAL A 160 -12.18 5.85 -2.32
N THR A 161 -12.38 6.92 -3.06
CA THR A 161 -12.11 8.28 -2.59
C THR A 161 -13.17 8.74 -1.57
N LYS A 162 -12.95 9.88 -0.92
CA LYS A 162 -13.94 10.46 0.02
C LYS A 162 -15.28 10.77 -0.64
N ASP A 163 -15.30 11.04 -1.94
CA ASP A 163 -16.50 11.27 -2.75
C ASP A 163 -17.03 9.98 -3.40
N GLY A 164 -16.56 8.82 -2.96
CA GLY A 164 -17.06 7.50 -3.35
C GLY A 164 -16.60 6.99 -4.72
N LYS A 165 -15.65 7.66 -5.39
CA LYS A 165 -15.12 7.19 -6.67
C LYS A 165 -14.13 6.05 -6.50
N PRO A 166 -14.15 5.03 -7.37
CA PRO A 166 -13.16 3.95 -7.35
C PRO A 166 -11.73 4.46 -7.48
N LYS A 167 -10.80 3.87 -6.72
CA LYS A 167 -9.36 4.04 -6.92
C LYS A 167 -8.74 2.90 -7.72
N LEU A 168 -9.41 1.75 -7.76
CA LEU A 168 -9.09 0.65 -8.64
C LEU A 168 -9.91 0.84 -9.92
N VAL A 169 -9.24 1.05 -11.04
CA VAL A 169 -9.85 1.53 -12.29
C VAL A 169 -9.44 0.67 -13.49
N ASP A 170 -10.19 0.77 -14.58
CA ASP A 170 -9.83 0.13 -15.84
C ASP A 170 -8.52 0.70 -16.39
N ALA A 171 -8.42 2.03 -16.45
CA ALA A 171 -7.22 2.75 -16.82
C ALA A 171 -7.04 3.99 -15.95
N CYS A 172 -5.80 4.31 -15.57
CA CYS A 172 -5.50 5.52 -14.81
C CYS A 172 -5.81 6.77 -15.63
N THR A 173 -6.45 7.75 -14.99
CA THR A 173 -6.75 9.07 -15.58
C THR A 173 -5.79 10.15 -15.10
N PHE A 174 -5.03 9.87 -14.04
CA PHE A 174 -3.96 10.74 -13.53
C PHE A 174 -2.60 10.36 -14.14
N PRO A 175 -1.63 11.29 -14.15
CA PRO A 175 -0.28 11.01 -14.64
C PRO A 175 0.35 9.81 -13.95
N LEU A 176 0.87 8.88 -14.75
CA LEU A 176 1.45 7.64 -14.26
C LEU A 176 2.77 7.85 -13.51
N THR A 177 2.97 7.04 -12.49
CA THR A 177 4.25 6.83 -11.79
C THR A 177 5.00 5.66 -12.41
N GLY A 178 4.28 4.60 -12.77
CA GLY A 178 4.83 3.41 -13.40
C GLY A 178 3.77 2.67 -14.20
N VAL A 179 4.23 1.87 -15.17
CA VAL A 179 3.40 1.08 -16.07
C VAL A 179 3.57 -0.38 -15.75
N GLY A 180 2.46 -1.10 -15.53
CA GLY A 180 2.46 -2.54 -15.31
C GLY A 180 3.30 -3.01 -14.11
N CYS A 181 3.47 -2.15 -13.11
CA CYS A 181 4.44 -2.37 -12.04
C CYS A 181 3.82 -2.92 -10.74
N ILE A 182 2.51 -2.80 -10.54
CA ILE A 182 1.86 -3.21 -9.29
C ILE A 182 1.57 -4.70 -9.32
N THR A 183 1.96 -5.40 -8.25
CA THR A 183 1.72 -6.83 -8.09
C THR A 183 0.53 -7.14 -7.19
N ARG A 184 0.28 -6.29 -6.18
CA ARG A 184 -0.81 -6.48 -5.20
C ARG A 184 -1.30 -5.16 -4.63
N VAL A 185 -2.61 -5.08 -4.37
CA VAL A 185 -3.27 -3.93 -3.74
C VAL A 185 -3.99 -4.39 -2.48
N TYR A 186 -3.71 -3.74 -1.37
CA TYR A 186 -4.42 -3.88 -0.10
C TYR A 186 -5.31 -2.66 0.06
N THR A 187 -6.60 -2.91 0.15
CA THR A 187 -7.59 -1.84 0.29
C THR A 187 -8.36 -1.94 1.60
N SER A 188 -9.18 -0.95 1.87
CA SER A 188 -10.11 -0.98 2.99
C SER A 188 -11.17 -2.09 2.92
N HIS A 189 -11.29 -2.82 1.79
CA HIS A 189 -12.32 -3.85 1.59
C HIS A 189 -11.79 -5.20 1.13
N ALA A 190 -10.61 -5.23 0.50
CA ALA A 190 -10.10 -6.43 -0.14
C ALA A 190 -8.58 -6.41 -0.30
N VAL A 191 -8.00 -7.59 -0.49
CA VAL A 191 -6.66 -7.82 -1.04
C VAL A 191 -6.82 -8.34 -2.46
N ILE A 192 -6.18 -7.66 -3.41
CA ILE A 192 -6.34 -7.91 -4.84
C ILE A 192 -4.97 -8.07 -5.48
N ASP A 193 -4.73 -9.19 -6.14
CA ASP A 193 -3.56 -9.42 -6.96
C ASP A 193 -3.80 -8.85 -8.37
N ILE A 194 -2.73 -8.39 -9.01
CA ILE A 194 -2.76 -8.07 -10.44
C ILE A 194 -2.08 -9.21 -11.18
N LYS A 195 -2.86 -9.90 -12.03
CA LYS A 195 -2.40 -11.03 -12.81
C LYS A 195 -2.88 -10.89 -14.25
N GLU A 196 -1.95 -11.01 -15.19
CA GLU A 196 -2.26 -11.01 -16.63
C GLU A 196 -3.12 -9.82 -17.09
N GLY A 197 -2.92 -8.66 -16.44
CA GLY A 197 -3.67 -7.44 -16.75
C GLY A 197 -5.07 -7.38 -16.14
N HIS A 198 -5.36 -8.17 -15.10
CA HIS A 198 -6.65 -8.22 -14.43
C HIS A 198 -6.53 -8.10 -12.92
N PHE A 199 -7.57 -7.53 -12.30
CA PHE A 199 -7.75 -7.58 -10.85
C PHE A 199 -8.28 -8.96 -10.43
N VAL A 200 -7.50 -9.69 -9.64
CA VAL A 200 -7.87 -11.01 -9.10
C VAL A 200 -8.07 -10.90 -7.60
N VAL A 201 -9.30 -11.09 -7.13
CA VAL A 201 -9.64 -10.98 -5.72
C VAL A 201 -9.07 -12.18 -4.95
N ARG A 202 -8.20 -11.89 -3.98
CA ARG A 202 -7.58 -12.87 -3.10
C ARG A 202 -8.34 -12.99 -1.77
N GLU A 203 -8.65 -11.82 -1.18
CA GLU A 203 -9.36 -11.73 0.10
C GLU A 203 -10.35 -10.57 0.04
N LYS A 204 -11.45 -10.69 0.76
CA LYS A 204 -12.43 -9.63 0.95
C LYS A 204 -13.00 -9.68 2.36
N LEU A 205 -13.53 -8.57 2.86
CA LEU A 205 -14.27 -8.57 4.12
C LEU A 205 -15.43 -9.56 4.06
N ALA A 206 -15.64 -10.34 5.12
CA ALA A 206 -16.68 -11.37 5.19
C ALA A 206 -18.09 -10.80 4.90
N ASP A 207 -18.37 -9.60 5.44
CA ASP A 207 -19.67 -8.93 5.30
C ASP A 207 -19.86 -8.17 3.97
N VAL A 208 -18.87 -8.18 3.08
CA VAL A 208 -18.92 -7.56 1.74
C VAL A 208 -19.07 -8.66 0.69
N THR A 209 -20.14 -8.63 -0.10
CA THR A 209 -20.31 -9.58 -1.20
C THR A 209 -19.41 -9.22 -2.39
N MET A 210 -19.17 -10.17 -3.30
CA MET A 210 -18.48 -9.87 -4.56
C MET A 210 -19.20 -8.82 -5.40
N GLN A 211 -20.53 -8.78 -5.33
CA GLN A 211 -21.34 -7.78 -6.02
C GLN A 211 -21.14 -6.38 -5.40
N ASP A 212 -21.09 -6.28 -4.07
CA ASP A 212 -20.80 -5.01 -3.39
C ASP A 212 -19.39 -4.51 -3.72
N LEU A 213 -18.40 -5.42 -3.71
CA LEU A 213 -17.01 -5.08 -4.04
C LEU A 213 -16.89 -4.61 -5.50
N GLN A 214 -17.58 -5.29 -6.44
CA GLN A 214 -17.62 -4.88 -7.84
C GLN A 214 -18.27 -3.51 -8.02
N ALA A 215 -19.32 -3.21 -7.26
CA ALA A 215 -20.03 -1.92 -7.36
C ALA A 215 -19.16 -0.70 -6.98
N ILE A 216 -18.10 -0.92 -6.17
CA ILE A 216 -17.15 0.12 -5.77
C ILE A 216 -15.80 0.02 -6.50
N THR A 217 -15.66 -0.89 -7.47
CA THR A 217 -14.44 -1.10 -8.27
C THR A 217 -14.70 -0.67 -9.71
N GLY A 218 -13.80 0.12 -10.27
CA GLY A 218 -13.95 0.72 -11.60
C GLY A 218 -13.48 -0.16 -12.76
N ALA A 219 -13.20 -1.44 -12.51
CA ALA A 219 -12.82 -2.43 -13.52
C ALA A 219 -13.37 -3.82 -13.13
N PRO A 220 -13.48 -4.78 -14.05
CA PRO A 220 -13.92 -6.13 -13.73
C PRO A 220 -13.04 -6.80 -12.66
N LEU A 221 -13.68 -7.47 -11.71
CA LEU A 221 -13.03 -8.31 -10.72
C LEU A 221 -13.09 -9.77 -11.16
N HIS A 222 -11.96 -10.45 -11.10
CA HIS A 222 -11.81 -11.86 -11.42
C HIS A 222 -11.54 -12.67 -10.15
N ILE A 223 -11.83 -13.96 -10.22
CA ILE A 223 -11.55 -14.93 -9.17
C ILE A 223 -10.70 -16.04 -9.79
N ASP A 224 -9.57 -16.33 -9.14
CA ASP A 224 -8.67 -17.44 -9.51
C ASP A 224 -8.42 -18.27 -8.25
N GLY A 225 -9.31 -19.24 -8.01
CA GLY A 225 -9.34 -20.07 -6.80
C GLY A 225 -10.26 -19.51 -5.69
N PRO A 226 -10.12 -20.02 -4.45
CA PRO A 226 -10.97 -19.60 -3.34
C PRO A 226 -10.65 -18.15 -2.92
N VAL A 227 -11.70 -17.34 -2.75
CA VAL A 227 -11.59 -16.01 -2.14
C VAL A 227 -11.70 -16.19 -0.62
N MET A 228 -10.64 -15.80 0.11
CA MET A 228 -10.59 -15.93 1.56
C MET A 228 -11.27 -14.75 2.26
N ASP A 229 -11.72 -14.97 3.49
CA ASP A 229 -12.17 -13.86 4.33
C ASP A 229 -10.97 -13.04 4.80
N LEU A 230 -11.06 -11.73 4.61
CA LEU A 230 -10.08 -10.78 5.10
C LEU A 230 -10.27 -10.57 6.60
N VAL A 231 -9.48 -11.29 7.39
CA VAL A 231 -9.53 -11.24 8.86
C VAL A 231 -8.38 -10.40 9.37
N VAL A 232 -8.70 -9.41 10.19
CA VAL A 232 -7.73 -8.51 10.82
C VAL A 232 -8.06 -8.35 12.30
N PRO A 233 -7.07 -8.10 13.17
CA PRO A 233 -7.32 -7.87 14.59
C PRO A 233 -8.02 -6.53 14.81
N GLU A 234 -8.67 -6.39 15.96
CA GLU A 234 -9.04 -5.08 16.46
C GLU A 234 -7.77 -4.31 16.84
N LEU A 235 -7.47 -3.27 16.07
CA LEU A 235 -6.36 -2.36 16.35
C LEU A 235 -6.95 -1.04 16.85
N GLN A 236 -6.48 -0.59 18.02
CA GLN A 236 -6.86 0.74 18.49
C GLN A 236 -6.35 1.78 17.48
N GLY A 237 -7.25 2.51 16.88
CA GLY A 237 -6.92 3.58 15.95
C GLY A 237 -6.26 4.72 16.72
N ASN A 238 -4.95 4.87 16.63
CA ASN A 238 -4.34 6.15 16.90
C ASN A 238 -4.80 7.11 15.78
N SER A 239 -5.79 7.93 16.10
CA SER A 239 -6.25 9.05 15.29
C SER A 239 -5.23 10.20 15.33
N ASN A 240 -4.00 9.97 14.85
CA ASN A 240 -3.02 11.02 14.62
C ASN A 240 -2.23 10.64 13.35
N GLY A 241 -2.62 11.25 12.25
CA GLY A 241 -1.96 11.26 10.96
C GLY A 241 -2.21 12.56 10.24
#